data_9afc7c7838c9ee6401174eb4a72a92a6
#
_entry.id   9afc7c7838c9ee6401174eb4a72a92a6
#
_cell.length_a   1.000
_cell.length_b   1.000
_cell.length_c   1.000
_cell.angle_alpha   90.00
_cell.angle_beta   90.00
_cell.angle_gamma   90.00
#
_symmetry.space_group_name_H-M   'P 1'
#
loop_
_entity.id
_entity.type
_entity.pdbx_description
1 polymer ?
#
loop_
_entity_poly.entity_id
_entity_poly.type
_entity_poly.pdbx_seq_one_letter_code
_entity_poly.pdbx_strand_id
1 'polypeptide(L)'
;MELRGKTLGIIGYGSIGRRVAELAGAFGMKVLYYRRSPRREEDTPERRWAPLEELYGTADIISLHCPLTEETKGLIGGKALSAMRRGVILINTARGPVVDEAALAAALASGQVAWAAADVVSVEPMRPDNPLLGAPNCLITPHFAAFPIETRRRLLEQTVENLAAWQIGRAHV
;
A
#
# COMPACT_ATOMS: atom_id res chain seq x y z
N MET A 1 5.79 -15.62 -10.46
CA MET A 1 4.34 -15.85 -10.15
C MET A 1 3.52 -15.18 -11.24
N GLU A 2 2.51 -15.85 -11.78
CA GLU A 2 1.53 -15.26 -12.68
C GLU A 2 0.49 -14.45 -11.87
N LEU A 3 0.06 -13.29 -12.39
CA LEU A 3 -0.92 -12.44 -11.71
C LEU A 3 -2.37 -12.87 -11.95
N ARG A 4 -2.67 -13.44 -13.13
CA ARG A 4 -4.01 -13.89 -13.49
C ARG A 4 -4.56 -14.86 -12.45
N GLY A 5 -5.79 -14.60 -11.99
CA GLY A 5 -6.49 -15.43 -11.00
C GLY A 5 -6.00 -15.25 -9.55
N LYS A 6 -4.95 -14.45 -9.31
CA LYS A 6 -4.49 -14.09 -7.95
C LYS A 6 -5.38 -13.03 -7.33
N THR A 7 -5.40 -12.98 -6.01
CA THR A 7 -6.15 -12.00 -5.25
C THR A 7 -5.22 -10.90 -4.74
N LEU A 8 -5.50 -9.65 -5.13
CA LEU A 8 -4.86 -8.47 -4.58
C LEU A 8 -5.71 -7.88 -3.45
N GLY A 9 -5.14 -7.77 -2.26
CA GLY A 9 -5.69 -7.02 -1.14
C GLY A 9 -5.20 -5.57 -1.17
N ILE A 10 -6.10 -4.60 -1.19
CA ILE A 10 -5.78 -3.17 -1.16
C ILE A 10 -6.23 -2.58 0.18
N ILE A 11 -5.28 -2.08 0.97
CA ILE A 11 -5.58 -1.38 2.22
C ILE A 11 -5.44 0.12 2.01
N GLY A 12 -6.59 0.83 2.02
CA GLY A 12 -6.69 2.23 1.64
C GLY A 12 -7.21 2.40 0.21
N TYR A 13 -8.53 2.50 0.06
CA TYR A 13 -9.21 2.59 -1.24
C TYR A 13 -9.56 4.03 -1.59
N GLY A 14 -8.50 4.88 -1.69
CA GLY A 14 -8.55 6.25 -2.21
C GLY A 14 -8.27 6.30 -3.72
N SER A 15 -7.86 7.46 -4.24
CA SER A 15 -7.56 7.64 -5.68
C SER A 15 -6.47 6.67 -6.17
N ILE A 16 -5.38 6.50 -5.42
CA ILE A 16 -4.29 5.59 -5.76
C ILE A 16 -4.75 4.13 -5.70
N GLY A 17 -5.36 3.71 -4.58
CA GLY A 17 -5.83 2.33 -4.43
C GLY A 17 -6.84 1.91 -5.49
N ARG A 18 -7.75 2.82 -5.90
CA ARG A 18 -8.68 2.58 -7.01
C ARG A 18 -7.95 2.35 -8.33
N ARG A 19 -6.96 3.20 -8.64
CA ARG A 19 -6.20 3.05 -9.88
C ARG A 19 -5.39 1.75 -9.91
N VAL A 20 -4.83 1.34 -8.78
CA VAL A 20 -4.16 0.04 -8.64
C VAL A 20 -5.15 -1.12 -8.84
N ALA A 21 -6.36 -1.01 -8.30
CA ALA A 21 -7.41 -2.02 -8.49
C ALA A 21 -7.83 -2.17 -9.96
N GLU A 22 -7.98 -1.06 -10.68
CA GLU A 22 -8.29 -1.07 -12.12
C GLU A 22 -7.19 -1.77 -12.93
N LEU A 23 -5.93 -1.45 -12.67
CA LEU A 23 -4.79 -2.08 -13.33
C LEU A 23 -4.69 -3.56 -12.98
N ALA A 24 -4.91 -3.94 -11.72
CA ALA A 24 -4.95 -5.33 -11.29
C ALA A 24 -6.04 -6.13 -12.03
N GLY A 25 -7.24 -5.54 -12.18
CA GLY A 25 -8.32 -6.14 -12.96
C GLY A 25 -7.93 -6.37 -14.42
N ALA A 26 -7.21 -5.44 -15.05
CA ALA A 26 -6.69 -5.59 -16.41
C ALA A 26 -5.69 -6.76 -16.54
N PHE A 27 -4.97 -7.12 -15.46
CA PHE A 27 -4.13 -8.32 -15.38
C PHE A 27 -4.91 -9.60 -15.01
N GLY A 28 -6.23 -9.52 -14.89
CA GLY A 28 -7.08 -10.67 -14.54
C GLY A 28 -7.00 -11.09 -13.07
N MET A 29 -6.65 -10.17 -12.18
CA MET A 29 -6.65 -10.40 -10.74
C MET A 29 -8.04 -10.17 -10.16
N LYS A 30 -8.34 -10.85 -9.05
CA LYS A 30 -9.43 -10.50 -8.14
C LYS A 30 -8.94 -9.44 -7.16
N VAL A 31 -9.81 -8.51 -6.77
CA VAL A 31 -9.43 -7.44 -5.85
C VAL A 31 -10.33 -7.45 -4.62
N LEU A 32 -9.72 -7.54 -3.44
CA LEU A 32 -10.36 -7.23 -2.17
C LEU A 32 -9.85 -5.87 -1.69
N TYR A 33 -10.73 -4.93 -1.41
CA TYR A 33 -10.29 -3.65 -0.90
C TYR A 33 -10.87 -3.37 0.50
N TYR A 34 -10.06 -2.73 1.33
CA TYR A 34 -10.47 -2.23 2.62
C TYR A 34 -10.41 -0.71 2.68
N ARG A 35 -11.47 -0.12 3.20
CA ARG A 35 -11.57 1.26 3.65
C ARG A 35 -12.47 1.33 4.88
N ARG A 36 -12.23 2.31 5.77
CA ARG A 36 -12.95 2.47 7.03
C ARG A 36 -14.47 2.59 6.83
N SER A 37 -14.90 3.37 5.84
CA SER A 37 -16.32 3.53 5.49
C SER A 37 -16.59 2.80 4.18
N PRO A 38 -17.19 1.61 4.19
CA PRO A 38 -17.48 0.84 2.98
C PRO A 38 -18.35 1.62 1.99
N ARG A 39 -18.03 1.51 0.71
CA ARG A 39 -18.87 1.98 -0.40
C ARG A 39 -19.15 0.81 -1.31
N ARG A 40 -20.17 0.03 -0.95
CA ARG A 40 -20.50 -1.21 -1.67
C ARG A 40 -21.09 -0.97 -3.05
N GLU A 41 -21.54 0.24 -3.33
CA GLU A 41 -21.92 0.71 -4.66
C GLU A 41 -20.74 0.70 -5.67
N GLU A 42 -19.51 0.62 -5.18
CA GLU A 42 -18.31 0.50 -5.99
C GLU A 42 -17.90 -0.96 -6.26
N ASP A 43 -18.62 -1.93 -5.67
CA ASP A 43 -18.31 -3.35 -5.81
C ASP A 43 -18.68 -3.88 -7.21
N THR A 44 -17.85 -4.78 -7.73
CA THR A 44 -18.10 -5.56 -8.94
C THR A 44 -17.82 -7.05 -8.65
N PRO A 45 -18.17 -8.00 -9.54
CA PRO A 45 -17.88 -9.41 -9.31
C PRO A 45 -16.39 -9.71 -9.05
N GLU A 46 -15.47 -8.92 -9.66
CA GLU A 46 -14.02 -9.11 -9.57
C GLU A 46 -13.39 -8.23 -8.49
N ARG A 47 -14.12 -7.23 -7.98
CA ARG A 47 -13.59 -6.24 -7.03
C ARG A 47 -14.64 -5.91 -5.97
N ARG A 48 -14.35 -6.17 -4.70
CA ARG A 48 -15.29 -5.90 -3.62
C ARG A 48 -14.62 -5.46 -2.33
N TRP A 49 -15.38 -4.77 -1.50
CA TRP A 49 -14.99 -4.48 -0.13
C TRP A 49 -14.91 -5.76 0.71
N ALA A 50 -13.90 -5.84 1.58
CA ALA A 50 -13.76 -6.91 2.57
C ALA A 50 -13.24 -6.34 3.90
N PRO A 51 -13.62 -6.91 5.06
CA PRO A 51 -12.97 -6.62 6.32
C PRO A 51 -11.51 -7.08 6.29
N LEU A 52 -10.67 -6.51 7.17
CA LEU A 52 -9.23 -6.80 7.17
C LEU A 52 -8.93 -8.29 7.37
N GLU A 53 -9.69 -8.95 8.25
CA GLU A 53 -9.50 -10.39 8.54
C GLU A 53 -9.68 -11.25 7.29
N GLU A 54 -10.70 -10.98 6.50
CA GLU A 54 -10.96 -11.68 5.25
C GLU A 54 -9.88 -11.36 4.21
N LEU A 55 -9.50 -10.08 4.10
CA LEU A 55 -8.47 -9.63 3.18
C LEU A 55 -7.13 -10.31 3.51
N TYR A 56 -6.74 -10.35 4.79
CA TYR A 56 -5.50 -11.00 5.23
C TYR A 56 -5.50 -12.50 4.89
N GLY A 57 -6.56 -13.21 5.22
CA GLY A 57 -6.65 -14.66 5.01
C GLY A 57 -6.76 -15.08 3.53
N THR A 58 -7.13 -14.14 2.64
CA THR A 58 -7.45 -14.48 1.24
C THR A 58 -6.41 -13.97 0.24
N ALA A 59 -5.82 -12.78 0.47
CA ALA A 59 -4.97 -12.12 -0.50
C ALA A 59 -3.64 -12.85 -0.74
N ASP A 60 -3.26 -13.02 -1.99
CA ASP A 60 -1.92 -13.47 -2.41
C ASP A 60 -0.90 -12.32 -2.36
N ILE A 61 -1.37 -11.11 -2.60
CA ILE A 61 -0.58 -9.87 -2.59
C ILE A 61 -1.37 -8.83 -1.79
N ILE A 62 -0.71 -8.10 -0.90
CA ILE A 62 -1.31 -6.99 -0.15
C ILE A 62 -0.55 -5.71 -0.48
N SER A 63 -1.27 -4.66 -0.90
CA SER A 63 -0.71 -3.35 -1.22
C SER A 63 -1.34 -2.26 -0.35
N LEU A 64 -0.46 -1.44 0.27
CA LEU A 64 -0.85 -0.41 1.22
C LEU A 64 -0.93 0.95 0.53
N HIS A 65 -2.08 1.63 0.68
CA HIS A 65 -2.38 2.95 0.13
C HIS A 65 -3.15 3.84 1.13
N CYS A 66 -3.14 3.45 2.42
CA CYS A 66 -3.78 4.23 3.48
C CYS A 66 -2.86 5.37 3.95
N PRO A 67 -3.43 6.50 4.40
CA PRO A 67 -2.66 7.54 5.06
C PRO A 67 -2.12 7.05 6.41
N LEU A 68 -1.07 7.69 6.91
CA LEU A 68 -0.62 7.49 8.28
C LEU A 68 -1.51 8.30 9.22
N THR A 69 -2.19 7.61 10.13
CA THR A 69 -3.00 8.16 11.22
C THR A 69 -2.72 7.35 12.48
N GLU A 70 -3.25 7.75 13.62
CA GLU A 70 -3.11 6.96 14.84
C GLU A 70 -3.71 5.55 14.70
N GLU A 71 -4.79 5.38 13.90
CA GLU A 71 -5.39 4.07 13.66
C GLU A 71 -4.61 3.20 12.67
N THR A 72 -3.83 3.81 11.77
CA THR A 72 -3.06 3.06 10.77
C THR A 72 -1.60 2.89 11.12
N LYS A 73 -1.12 3.57 12.14
CA LYS A 73 0.23 3.37 12.68
C LYS A 73 0.36 1.96 13.26
N GLY A 74 1.33 1.20 12.75
CA GLY A 74 1.52 -0.20 13.14
C GLY A 74 0.39 -1.15 12.74
N LEU A 75 -0.48 -0.73 11.82
CA LEU A 75 -1.60 -1.56 11.33
C LEU A 75 -1.12 -2.93 10.85
N ILE A 76 0.02 -2.97 10.18
CA ILE A 76 0.67 -4.21 9.74
C ILE A 76 1.74 -4.58 10.76
N GLY A 77 1.30 -5.03 11.93
CA GLY A 77 2.13 -5.58 12.99
C GLY A 77 2.08 -7.10 13.04
N GLY A 78 2.71 -7.71 14.04
CA GLY A 78 2.82 -9.16 14.18
C GLY A 78 1.49 -9.91 14.11
N LYS A 79 0.43 -9.37 14.71
CA LYS A 79 -0.93 -9.95 14.66
C LYS A 79 -1.48 -9.96 13.24
N ALA A 80 -1.37 -8.86 12.50
CA ALA A 80 -1.84 -8.77 11.13
C ALA A 80 -1.03 -9.70 10.22
N LEU A 81 0.30 -9.70 10.34
CA LEU A 81 1.19 -10.58 9.56
C LEU A 81 0.88 -12.06 9.80
N SER A 82 0.62 -12.47 11.04
CA SER A 82 0.26 -13.85 11.38
C SER A 82 -1.12 -14.26 10.83
N ALA A 83 -2.05 -13.31 10.68
CA ALA A 83 -3.37 -13.55 10.11
C ALA A 83 -3.36 -13.61 8.57
N MET A 84 -2.28 -13.15 7.93
CA MET A 84 -2.14 -13.20 6.49
C MET A 84 -1.94 -14.63 6.00
N ARG A 85 -2.37 -14.87 4.76
CA ARG A 85 -2.06 -16.12 4.08
C ARG A 85 -0.55 -16.34 4.03
N ARG A 86 -0.10 -17.55 4.39
CA ARG A 86 1.32 -17.89 4.32
C ARG A 86 1.85 -17.74 2.89
N GLY A 87 3.02 -17.11 2.76
CA GLY A 87 3.62 -16.84 1.47
C GLY A 87 3.06 -15.60 0.76
N VAL A 88 2.35 -14.74 1.46
CA VAL A 88 1.85 -13.47 0.92
C VAL A 88 3.00 -12.56 0.47
N ILE A 89 2.73 -11.70 -0.52
CA ILE A 89 3.61 -10.60 -0.90
C ILE A 89 3.05 -9.31 -0.31
N LEU A 90 3.88 -8.53 0.39
CA LEU A 90 3.50 -7.25 0.97
C LEU A 90 4.17 -6.09 0.24
N ILE A 91 3.39 -5.08 -0.16
CA ILE A 91 3.88 -3.89 -0.85
C ILE A 91 3.49 -2.65 -0.06
N ASN A 92 4.49 -1.85 0.34
CA ASN A 92 4.26 -0.58 1.03
C ASN A 92 4.79 0.60 0.21
N THR A 93 3.89 1.32 -0.44
CA THR A 93 4.13 2.61 -1.09
C THR A 93 3.33 3.73 -0.42
N ALA A 94 2.84 3.50 0.80
CA ALA A 94 2.03 4.45 1.56
C ALA A 94 2.89 5.29 2.50
N ARG A 95 3.14 4.78 3.73
CA ARG A 95 4.02 5.40 4.74
C ARG A 95 4.70 4.31 5.57
N GLY A 96 5.97 4.50 5.90
CA GLY A 96 6.77 3.52 6.66
C GLY A 96 6.11 3.07 7.96
N PRO A 97 5.71 3.99 8.86
CA PRO A 97 5.16 3.63 10.17
C PRO A 97 3.80 2.89 10.15
N VAL A 98 3.19 2.67 8.97
CA VAL A 98 2.03 1.76 8.83
C VAL A 98 2.42 0.31 9.09
N VAL A 99 3.69 -0.03 8.86
CA VAL A 99 4.24 -1.37 9.04
C VAL A 99 5.20 -1.39 10.24
N ASP A 100 5.07 -2.39 11.10
CA ASP A 100 6.09 -2.74 12.07
C ASP A 100 7.23 -3.47 11.35
N GLU A 101 8.34 -2.77 11.13
CA GLU A 101 9.48 -3.27 10.35
C GLU A 101 10.17 -4.46 11.01
N ALA A 102 10.21 -4.50 12.34
CA ALA A 102 10.79 -5.64 13.06
C ALA A 102 9.91 -6.90 12.92
N ALA A 103 8.60 -6.73 13.05
CA ALA A 103 7.65 -7.82 12.81
C ALA A 103 7.67 -8.31 11.36
N LEU A 104 7.81 -7.39 10.39
CA LEU A 104 7.92 -7.75 8.97
C LEU A 104 9.22 -8.51 8.69
N ALA A 105 10.35 -8.08 9.24
CA ALA A 105 11.63 -8.78 9.09
C ALA A 105 11.55 -10.22 9.63
N ALA A 106 10.93 -10.42 10.79
CA ALA A 106 10.69 -11.75 11.36
C ALA A 106 9.74 -12.59 10.49
N ALA A 107 8.69 -11.98 9.92
CA ALA A 107 7.76 -12.66 9.03
C ALA A 107 8.40 -13.09 7.69
N LEU A 108 9.33 -12.30 7.15
CA LEU A 108 10.14 -12.66 5.99
C LEU A 108 11.08 -13.82 6.30
N ALA A 109 11.78 -13.76 7.44
CA ALA A 109 12.70 -14.82 7.87
C ALA A 109 11.99 -16.16 8.08
N SER A 110 10.76 -16.16 8.58
CA SER A 110 9.94 -17.37 8.79
C SER A 110 9.24 -17.89 7.51
N GLY A 111 9.25 -17.11 6.43
CA GLY A 111 8.48 -17.38 5.21
C GLY A 111 6.96 -17.21 5.37
N GLN A 112 6.51 -16.55 6.42
CA GLN A 112 5.12 -16.11 6.58
C GLN A 112 4.78 -15.09 5.49
N VAL A 113 5.68 -14.13 5.26
CA VAL A 113 5.71 -13.24 4.10
C VAL A 113 6.78 -13.76 3.15
N ALA A 114 6.44 -14.05 1.90
CA ALA A 114 7.39 -14.56 0.92
C ALA A 114 8.31 -13.46 0.38
N TRP A 115 7.73 -12.28 0.12
CA TRP A 115 8.42 -11.11 -0.42
C TRP A 115 7.83 -9.83 0.15
N ALA A 116 8.67 -8.83 0.37
CA ALA A 116 8.22 -7.48 0.66
C ALA A 116 8.87 -6.48 -0.29
N ALA A 117 8.12 -5.44 -0.67
CA ALA A 117 8.62 -4.27 -1.37
C ALA A 117 8.18 -3.01 -0.62
N ALA A 118 9.15 -2.16 -0.24
CA ALA A 118 8.90 -0.93 0.50
C ALA A 118 9.59 0.25 -0.18
N ASP A 119 8.80 1.23 -0.63
CA ASP A 119 9.33 2.53 -1.10
C ASP A 119 9.47 3.54 0.05
N VAL A 120 8.98 3.17 1.23
CA VAL A 120 8.93 4.01 2.44
C VAL A 120 9.34 3.21 3.67
N VAL A 121 10.05 3.86 4.59
CA VAL A 121 10.49 3.28 5.86
C VAL A 121 10.10 4.17 7.03
N SER A 122 10.18 3.63 8.26
CA SER A 122 9.73 4.31 9.47
C SER A 122 10.51 5.59 9.77
N VAL A 123 11.78 5.64 9.41
CA VAL A 123 12.66 6.81 9.53
C VAL A 123 13.35 7.05 8.19
N GLU A 124 13.19 8.23 7.63
CA GLU A 124 13.79 8.63 6.37
C GLU A 124 14.73 9.83 6.58
N PRO A 125 16.01 9.78 6.14
CA PRO A 125 16.66 8.66 5.45
C PRO A 125 16.76 7.39 6.31
N MET A 126 16.76 6.21 5.65
CA MET A 126 16.81 4.92 6.32
C MET A 126 18.03 4.80 7.23
N ARG A 127 17.80 4.35 8.45
CA ARG A 127 18.87 4.14 9.44
C ARG A 127 19.66 2.86 9.14
N PRO A 128 20.98 2.83 9.45
CA PRO A 128 21.81 1.64 9.24
C PRO A 128 21.38 0.42 10.07
N ASP A 129 20.66 0.63 11.16
CA ASP A 129 20.14 -0.41 12.06
C ASP A 129 18.70 -0.86 11.72
N ASN A 130 18.16 -0.42 10.58
CA ASN A 130 16.81 -0.82 10.18
C ASN A 130 16.74 -2.34 9.94
N PRO A 131 15.80 -3.05 10.59
CA PRO A 131 15.72 -4.51 10.53
C PRO A 131 15.45 -5.08 9.12
N LEU A 132 14.89 -4.26 8.22
CA LEU A 132 14.62 -4.69 6.85
C LEU A 132 15.87 -4.81 5.98
N LEU A 133 16.99 -4.14 6.35
CA LEU A 133 18.25 -4.23 5.60
C LEU A 133 18.85 -5.64 5.57
N GLY A 134 18.65 -6.41 6.64
CA GLY A 134 19.11 -7.80 6.73
C GLY A 134 18.02 -8.84 6.42
N ALA A 135 16.80 -8.41 6.12
CA ALA A 135 15.69 -9.32 5.89
C ALA A 135 15.77 -9.99 4.51
N PRO A 136 15.54 -11.30 4.40
CA PRO A 136 15.51 -11.97 3.11
C PRO A 136 14.33 -11.48 2.27
N ASN A 137 14.48 -11.50 0.94
CA ASN A 137 13.39 -11.20 -0.01
C ASN A 137 12.71 -9.83 0.22
N CYS A 138 13.47 -8.84 0.69
CA CYS A 138 13.00 -7.49 0.92
C CYS A 138 13.61 -6.53 -0.11
N LEU A 139 12.79 -5.94 -0.95
CA LEU A 139 13.18 -4.87 -1.87
C LEU A 139 12.86 -3.53 -1.23
N ILE A 140 13.86 -2.65 -1.12
CA ILE A 140 13.69 -1.31 -0.58
C ILE A 140 14.10 -0.29 -1.63
N THR A 141 13.28 0.73 -1.81
CA THR A 141 13.57 1.86 -2.70
C THR A 141 13.50 3.17 -1.91
N PRO A 142 14.25 4.23 -2.33
CA PRO A 142 14.48 5.41 -1.51
C PRO A 142 13.36 6.47 -1.63
N HIS A 143 12.09 6.09 -1.47
CA HIS A 143 10.91 6.96 -1.54
C HIS A 143 10.86 7.77 -2.84
N PHE A 144 10.90 7.09 -3.97
CA PHE A 144 10.98 7.74 -5.28
C PHE A 144 9.83 7.39 -6.24
N ALA A 145 8.72 6.85 -5.73
CA ALA A 145 7.53 6.56 -6.54
C ALA A 145 7.03 7.77 -7.34
N ALA A 146 7.25 9.01 -6.83
CA ALA A 146 6.90 10.26 -7.50
C ALA A 146 8.06 10.87 -8.32
N PHE A 147 9.17 10.15 -8.51
CA PHE A 147 10.40 10.67 -9.11
C PHE A 147 10.36 10.88 -10.64
N PRO A 148 9.53 10.18 -11.46
CA PRO A 148 9.46 10.45 -12.90
C PRO A 148 9.24 11.93 -13.21
N ILE A 149 9.95 12.45 -14.21
CA ILE A 149 9.93 13.88 -14.56
C ILE A 149 8.52 14.35 -14.91
N GLU A 150 7.74 13.50 -15.55
CA GLU A 150 6.35 13.75 -15.92
C GLU A 150 5.46 13.90 -14.68
N THR A 151 5.69 13.07 -13.66
CA THR A 151 4.96 13.13 -12.38
C THR A 151 5.30 14.42 -11.64
N ARG A 152 6.58 14.77 -11.58
CA ARG A 152 7.04 16.02 -10.94
C ARG A 152 6.50 17.26 -11.65
N ARG A 153 6.45 17.25 -12.98
CA ARG A 153 5.88 18.33 -13.78
C ARG A 153 4.39 18.51 -13.47
N ARG A 154 3.60 17.43 -13.49
CA ARG A 154 2.17 17.48 -13.12
C ARG A 154 1.95 17.98 -11.69
N LEU A 155 2.81 17.59 -10.75
CA LEU A 155 2.73 18.06 -9.37
C LEU A 155 2.97 19.56 -9.26
N LEU A 156 3.96 20.11 -10.00
CA LEU A 156 4.23 21.54 -10.06
C LEU A 156 3.06 22.31 -10.70
N GLU A 157 2.54 21.81 -11.83
CA GLU A 157 1.38 22.40 -12.51
C GLU A 157 0.19 22.48 -11.56
N GLN A 158 -0.17 21.38 -10.89
CA GLN A 158 -1.25 21.36 -9.91
C GLN A 158 -0.99 22.31 -8.71
N THR A 159 0.24 22.45 -8.28
CA THR A 159 0.61 23.38 -7.21
C THR A 159 0.38 24.83 -7.63
N VAL A 160 0.77 25.18 -8.84
CA VAL A 160 0.55 26.53 -9.41
C VAL A 160 -0.96 26.80 -9.58
N GLU A 161 -1.73 25.84 -10.10
CA GLU A 161 -3.17 25.96 -10.23
C GLU A 161 -3.86 26.18 -8.89
N ASN A 162 -3.48 25.41 -7.86
CA ASN A 162 -4.02 25.56 -6.51
C ASN A 162 -3.69 26.93 -5.91
N LEU A 163 -2.47 27.42 -6.11
CA LEU A 163 -2.07 28.74 -5.65
C LEU A 163 -2.84 29.86 -6.36
N ALA A 164 -3.01 29.75 -7.68
CA ALA A 164 -3.80 30.70 -8.45
C ALA A 164 -5.27 30.70 -8.02
N ALA A 165 -5.85 29.52 -7.80
CA ALA A 165 -7.21 29.37 -7.30
C ALA A 165 -7.39 29.99 -5.91
N TRP A 166 -6.39 29.84 -5.03
CA TRP A 166 -6.40 30.45 -3.71
C TRP A 166 -6.38 31.97 -3.80
N GLN A 167 -5.54 32.57 -4.66
CA GLN A 167 -5.44 34.02 -4.85
C GLN A 167 -6.77 34.65 -5.29
N ILE A 168 -7.58 33.95 -6.05
CA ILE A 168 -8.90 34.44 -6.53
C ILE A 168 -10.08 33.94 -5.68
N GLY A 169 -9.80 33.38 -4.47
CA GLY A 169 -10.83 32.90 -3.55
C GLY A 169 -11.57 31.65 -4.02
N ARG A 170 -11.03 30.89 -4.96
CA ARG A 170 -11.60 29.64 -5.51
C ARG A 170 -10.85 28.38 -5.07
N ALA A 171 -10.00 28.48 -4.04
CA ALA A 171 -9.29 27.32 -3.53
C ALA A 171 -10.30 26.29 -3.00
N HIS A 172 -10.26 25.10 -3.56
CA HIS A 172 -10.95 23.94 -3.01
C HIS A 172 -9.99 23.25 -2.04
N VAL A 173 -10.45 23.12 -0.80
CA VAL A 173 -9.77 22.35 0.24
C VAL A 173 -10.01 20.84 0.01
#